data_ac00a232c947f4f85425808341f0ee0a
#
_entry.id   ac00a232c947f4f85425808341f0ee0a
#
_cell.length_a   1.000
_cell.length_b   1.000
_cell.length_c   1.000
_cell.angle_alpha   90.00
_cell.angle_beta   90.00
_cell.angle_gamma   90.00
#
_symmetry.space_group_name_H-M   'P 1'
#
loop_
_entity.id
_entity.type
_entity.pdbx_description
1 polymer ?
#
loop_
_entity_poly.entity_id
_entity_poly.type
_entity_poly.pdbx_seq_one_letter_code
_entity_poly.pdbx_strand_id
1 'polypeptide(L)'
;MKHLFILLSILLISPPLFGNSKKGQTLFFWQTPSSLSWKEFGDKKFHPKYQGDVESNKPNGLGILTYPWGAKYFGEWKDGRLWNGTGYDNKNNIIGKYVNGENTIKKPVMKVEKKPVVKIEKKPVVKIEKKPVVKIEK
;
A
#
# COMPACT_ATOMS: atom_id res chain seq x y z
N MET A 1 54.58 12.56 -49.57
CA MET A 1 54.40 12.19 -48.16
C MET A 1 52.93 12.31 -47.85
N LYS A 2 52.24 11.16 -47.69
CA LYS A 2 50.79 11.11 -47.49
C LYS A 2 50.56 10.93 -45.99
N HIS A 3 50.10 11.97 -45.27
CA HIS A 3 49.74 11.88 -43.87
C HIS A 3 48.37 11.14 -43.73
N LEU A 4 48.43 9.91 -43.25
CA LEU A 4 47.29 9.11 -42.87
C LEU A 4 46.80 9.58 -41.49
N PHE A 5 45.73 10.36 -41.46
CA PHE A 5 45.01 10.71 -40.22
C PHE A 5 44.19 9.48 -39.79
N ILE A 6 44.68 8.74 -38.80
CA ILE A 6 43.92 7.72 -38.11
C ILE A 6 43.01 8.44 -37.13
N LEU A 7 41.74 8.63 -37.50
CA LEU A 7 40.68 9.05 -36.56
C LEU A 7 40.41 7.88 -35.63
N LEU A 8 41.02 7.88 -34.46
CA LEU A 8 40.70 6.99 -33.36
C LEU A 8 39.34 7.43 -32.80
N SER A 9 38.26 6.86 -33.31
CA SER A 9 36.93 6.97 -32.71
C SER A 9 36.94 6.23 -31.38
N ILE A 10 37.15 6.95 -30.30
CA ILE A 10 36.91 6.43 -28.93
C ILE A 10 35.41 6.25 -28.79
N LEU A 11 34.94 5.04 -29.06
CA LEU A 11 33.60 4.62 -28.70
C LEU A 11 33.51 4.63 -27.16
N LEU A 12 32.94 5.69 -26.62
CA LEU A 12 32.61 5.78 -25.20
C LEU A 12 31.54 4.73 -24.91
N ILE A 13 31.98 3.51 -24.64
CA ILE A 13 31.13 2.47 -24.06
C ILE A 13 30.85 2.94 -22.63
N SER A 14 29.78 3.72 -22.47
CA SER A 14 29.24 3.97 -21.14
C SER A 14 28.90 2.61 -20.54
N PRO A 15 29.49 2.22 -19.40
CA PRO A 15 29.07 1.00 -18.74
C PRO A 15 27.57 1.13 -18.48
N PRO A 16 26.75 0.07 -18.76
CA PRO A 16 25.36 0.10 -18.36
C PRO A 16 25.32 0.41 -16.88
N LEU A 17 24.55 1.42 -16.49
CA LEU A 17 24.26 1.72 -15.10
C LEU A 17 23.43 0.54 -14.57
N PHE A 18 24.11 -0.54 -14.18
CA PHE A 18 23.49 -1.61 -13.44
C PHE A 18 23.08 -1.04 -12.10
N GLY A 19 21.79 -0.73 -11.94
CA GLY A 19 21.24 -0.46 -10.65
C GLY A 19 21.64 -1.59 -9.72
N ASN A 20 22.11 -1.26 -8.51
CA ASN A 20 22.60 -2.24 -7.53
C ASN A 20 21.40 -3.06 -7.03
N SER A 21 21.00 -4.09 -7.83
CA SER A 21 19.90 -4.98 -7.49
C SER A 21 20.32 -5.89 -6.35
N LYS A 22 19.60 -5.82 -5.24
CA LYS A 22 19.80 -6.66 -4.06
C LYS A 22 18.65 -7.64 -3.94
N LYS A 23 18.94 -8.94 -3.84
CA LYS A 23 17.92 -9.99 -3.68
C LYS A 23 17.57 -10.22 -2.22
N GLY A 24 16.32 -10.63 -1.96
CA GLY A 24 15.88 -11.07 -0.65
C GLY A 24 15.86 -9.98 0.43
N GLN A 25 15.77 -8.72 0.04
CA GLN A 25 15.78 -7.59 0.98
C GLN A 25 14.41 -7.39 1.65
N THR A 26 14.43 -6.72 2.79
CA THR A 26 13.22 -6.28 3.49
C THR A 26 13.11 -4.77 3.42
N LEU A 27 11.93 -4.28 2.97
CA LEU A 27 11.55 -2.88 3.03
C LEU A 27 10.19 -2.72 3.70
N PHE A 28 9.94 -1.54 4.26
CA PHE A 28 8.66 -1.16 4.84
C PHE A 28 8.07 0.00 4.04
N PHE A 29 6.76 -0.09 3.75
CA PHE A 29 6.05 0.96 3.06
C PHE A 29 5.53 2.00 4.04
N TRP A 30 5.97 3.24 3.87
CA TRP A 30 5.58 4.37 4.68
C TRP A 30 4.65 5.27 3.89
N GLN A 31 3.47 5.50 4.45
CA GLN A 31 2.47 6.39 3.87
C GLN A 31 2.19 7.53 4.84
N THR A 32 2.41 8.75 4.38
CA THR A 32 2.02 9.99 5.06
C THR A 32 1.03 10.73 4.17
N PRO A 33 0.30 11.74 4.66
CA PRO A 33 -0.62 12.52 3.83
C PRO A 33 0.02 13.15 2.60
N SER A 34 1.33 13.43 2.65
CA SER A 34 2.07 14.12 1.59
C SER A 34 3.08 13.24 0.85
N SER A 35 3.30 12.00 1.28
CA SER A 35 4.41 11.19 0.74
C SER A 35 4.17 9.68 0.86
N LEU A 36 4.66 8.96 -0.15
CA LEU A 36 4.79 7.51 -0.17
C LEU A 36 6.26 7.17 -0.30
N SER A 37 6.79 6.32 0.58
CA SER A 37 8.21 5.97 0.56
C SER A 37 8.48 4.55 1.03
N TRP A 38 9.58 3.98 0.55
CA TRP A 38 10.11 2.70 1.00
C TRP A 38 11.31 2.93 1.92
N LYS A 39 11.38 2.22 3.04
CA LYS A 39 12.45 2.34 4.02
C LYS A 39 12.91 0.97 4.50
N GLU A 40 14.17 0.84 4.85
CA GLU A 40 14.76 -0.40 5.39
C GLU A 40 14.32 -0.68 6.85
N PHE A 41 13.65 0.27 7.49
CA PHE A 41 13.15 0.17 8.86
C PHE A 41 11.64 0.44 8.93
N GLY A 42 10.98 -0.23 9.87
CA GLY A 42 9.54 -0.09 10.14
C GLY A 42 9.07 -1.17 11.11
N ASP A 43 7.83 -1.05 11.54
CA ASP A 43 7.17 -2.04 12.38
C ASP A 43 6.06 -2.74 11.58
N LYS A 44 6.14 -4.06 11.48
CA LYS A 44 5.15 -4.90 10.78
C LYS A 44 3.72 -4.79 11.33
N LYS A 45 3.56 -4.24 12.54
CA LYS A 45 2.23 -3.98 13.13
C LYS A 45 1.55 -2.76 12.51
N PHE A 46 2.33 -1.83 11.96
CA PHE A 46 1.83 -0.54 11.45
C PHE A 46 2.14 -0.33 9.98
N HIS A 47 3.26 -0.89 9.50
CA HIS A 47 3.74 -0.67 8.14
C HIS A 47 3.68 -1.95 7.32
N PRO A 48 3.15 -1.90 6.09
CA PRO A 48 3.27 -3.02 5.17
C PRO A 48 4.74 -3.40 4.96
N LYS A 49 5.04 -4.70 5.04
CA LYS A 49 6.38 -5.26 4.91
C LYS A 49 6.55 -5.91 3.55
N TYR A 50 7.53 -5.45 2.78
CA TYR A 50 7.98 -6.06 1.54
C TYR A 50 9.17 -6.98 1.80
N GLN A 51 9.22 -8.11 1.09
CA GLN A 51 10.36 -9.03 1.04
C GLN A 51 10.56 -9.48 -0.40
N GLY A 52 11.73 -9.19 -0.96
CA GLY A 52 12.01 -9.52 -2.36
C GLY A 52 13.20 -8.77 -2.94
N ASP A 53 13.20 -8.65 -4.25
CA ASP A 53 14.25 -7.95 -4.99
C ASP A 53 14.07 -6.44 -4.88
N VAL A 54 15.18 -5.74 -4.67
CA VAL A 54 15.22 -4.29 -4.44
C VAL A 54 16.27 -3.65 -5.33
N GLU A 55 15.92 -2.56 -5.96
CA GLU A 55 16.81 -1.70 -6.73
C GLU A 55 16.56 -0.25 -6.38
N SER A 56 17.61 0.53 -6.16
CA SER A 56 17.51 1.95 -5.79
C SER A 56 16.56 2.22 -4.62
N ASN A 57 16.62 1.36 -3.58
CA ASN A 57 15.79 1.38 -2.38
C ASN A 57 14.27 1.26 -2.65
N LYS A 58 13.89 0.61 -3.74
CA LYS A 58 12.49 0.32 -4.10
C LYS A 58 12.33 -1.15 -4.47
N PRO A 59 11.17 -1.76 -4.21
CA PRO A 59 10.81 -3.04 -4.80
C PRO A 59 11.00 -3.04 -6.32
N ASN A 60 11.82 -3.96 -6.82
CA ASN A 60 12.09 -4.12 -8.26
C ASN A 60 12.52 -5.57 -8.53
N GLY A 61 11.71 -6.35 -9.23
CA GLY A 61 11.85 -7.79 -9.40
C GLY A 61 10.79 -8.57 -8.63
N LEU A 62 11.07 -9.80 -8.23
CA LEU A 62 10.09 -10.65 -7.55
C LEU A 62 10.02 -10.34 -6.06
N GLY A 63 8.80 -10.32 -5.51
CA GLY A 63 8.60 -10.09 -4.09
C GLY A 63 7.17 -10.20 -3.57
N ILE A 64 7.07 -10.10 -2.25
CA ILE A 64 5.81 -10.17 -1.51
C ILE A 64 5.69 -8.94 -0.63
N LEU A 65 4.57 -8.23 -0.71
CA LEU A 65 4.16 -7.20 0.24
C LEU A 65 3.09 -7.77 1.15
N THR A 66 3.32 -7.71 2.46
CA THR A 66 2.36 -8.15 3.49
C THR A 66 1.90 -6.95 4.29
N TYR A 67 0.60 -6.74 4.35
CA TYR A 67 -0.03 -5.69 5.16
C TYR A 67 -0.25 -6.14 6.61
N PRO A 68 -0.31 -5.21 7.57
CA PRO A 68 -0.57 -5.53 8.99
C PRO A 68 -1.85 -6.33 9.23
N TRP A 69 -2.88 -6.14 8.42
CA TRP A 69 -4.17 -6.86 8.51
C TRP A 69 -4.20 -8.19 7.76
N GLY A 70 -3.04 -8.67 7.27
CA GLY A 70 -2.87 -10.00 6.67
C GLY A 70 -3.07 -10.08 5.16
N ALA A 71 -3.47 -9.01 4.48
CA ALA A 71 -3.50 -8.99 3.02
C ALA A 71 -2.08 -9.11 2.45
N LYS A 72 -1.93 -9.79 1.31
CA LYS A 72 -0.64 -10.03 0.66
C LYS A 72 -0.72 -9.75 -0.83
N TYR A 73 0.35 -9.21 -1.38
CA TYR A 73 0.53 -9.01 -2.82
C TYR A 73 1.81 -9.69 -3.25
N PHE A 74 1.70 -10.65 -4.13
CA PHE A 74 2.81 -11.46 -4.64
C PHE A 74 2.96 -11.26 -6.14
N GLY A 75 4.18 -11.09 -6.62
CA GLY A 75 4.47 -10.99 -8.03
C GLY A 75 5.72 -10.20 -8.36
N GLU A 76 5.75 -9.70 -9.56
CA GLU A 76 6.80 -8.84 -10.10
C GLU A 76 6.52 -7.38 -9.74
N TRP A 77 7.55 -6.71 -9.28
CA TRP A 77 7.53 -5.30 -8.87
C TRP A 77 8.41 -4.46 -9.78
N LYS A 78 8.00 -3.24 -10.02
CA LYS A 78 8.76 -2.27 -10.80
C LYS A 78 8.65 -0.89 -10.15
N ASP A 79 9.81 -0.27 -9.88
CA ASP A 79 9.88 1.07 -9.26
C ASP A 79 9.01 1.24 -8.01
N GLY A 80 8.92 0.20 -7.18
CA GLY A 80 8.15 0.21 -5.94
C GLY A 80 6.64 -0.06 -6.11
N ARG A 81 6.18 -0.48 -7.28
CA ARG A 81 4.79 -0.82 -7.58
C ARG A 81 4.66 -2.26 -8.04
N LEU A 82 3.57 -2.91 -7.66
CA LEU A 82 3.25 -4.23 -8.18
C LEU A 82 2.95 -4.09 -9.68
N TRP A 83 3.76 -4.79 -10.52
CA TRP A 83 3.68 -4.72 -11.96
C TRP A 83 2.84 -5.87 -12.53
N ASN A 84 3.24 -7.10 -12.24
CA ASN A 84 2.50 -8.30 -12.60
C ASN A 84 2.32 -9.17 -11.35
N GLY A 85 1.10 -9.51 -10.98
CA GLY A 85 0.91 -10.30 -9.77
C GLY A 85 -0.52 -10.39 -9.28
N THR A 86 -0.66 -10.97 -8.10
CA THR A 86 -1.96 -11.22 -7.49
C THR A 86 -1.97 -10.76 -6.04
N GLY A 87 -3.05 -10.10 -5.65
CA GLY A 87 -3.36 -9.72 -4.28
C GLY A 87 -4.36 -10.68 -3.64
N TYR A 88 -4.15 -10.96 -2.37
CA TYR A 88 -4.98 -11.84 -1.54
C TYR A 88 -5.37 -11.14 -0.25
N ASP A 89 -6.57 -11.40 0.25
CA ASP A 89 -6.98 -11.01 1.59
C ASP A 89 -6.41 -11.96 2.66
N ASN A 90 -6.73 -11.73 3.93
CA ASN A 90 -6.31 -12.57 5.05
C ASN A 90 -6.96 -13.96 5.07
N LYS A 91 -7.98 -14.21 4.21
CA LYS A 91 -8.66 -15.50 4.01
C LYS A 91 -8.20 -16.20 2.72
N ASN A 92 -7.17 -15.66 2.06
CA ASN A 92 -6.62 -16.10 0.77
C ASN A 92 -7.59 -15.95 -0.42
N ASN A 93 -8.63 -15.12 -0.33
CA ASN A 93 -9.41 -14.75 -1.50
C ASN A 93 -8.63 -13.76 -2.37
N ILE A 94 -8.76 -13.89 -3.70
CA ILE A 94 -8.13 -12.97 -4.62
C ILE A 94 -8.86 -11.62 -4.57
N ILE A 95 -8.13 -10.55 -4.26
CA ILE A 95 -8.63 -9.17 -4.18
C ILE A 95 -8.08 -8.26 -5.26
N GLY A 96 -7.11 -8.74 -6.04
CA GLY A 96 -6.54 -7.99 -7.15
C GLY A 96 -5.71 -8.88 -8.06
N LYS A 97 -5.78 -8.63 -9.35
CA LYS A 97 -4.81 -9.13 -10.35
C LYS A 97 -4.22 -7.94 -11.07
N TYR A 98 -2.91 -7.92 -11.18
CA TYR A 98 -2.17 -6.82 -11.78
C TYR A 98 -1.47 -7.31 -13.03
N VAL A 99 -1.61 -6.56 -14.12
CA VAL A 99 -0.94 -6.75 -15.38
C VAL A 99 -0.42 -5.39 -15.85
N ASN A 100 0.88 -5.28 -16.06
CA ASN A 100 1.55 -4.03 -16.44
C ASN A 100 1.22 -2.86 -15.49
N GLY A 101 1.09 -3.14 -14.19
CA GLY A 101 0.80 -2.15 -13.16
C GLY A 101 -0.68 -1.78 -12.98
N GLU A 102 -1.57 -2.30 -13.83
CA GLU A 102 -3.00 -2.06 -13.77
C GLU A 102 -3.75 -3.20 -13.07
N ASN A 103 -4.66 -2.85 -12.16
CA ASN A 103 -5.53 -3.84 -11.54
C ASN A 103 -6.64 -4.25 -12.51
N THR A 104 -6.60 -5.49 -12.98
CA THR A 104 -7.55 -6.05 -13.94
C THR A 104 -8.86 -6.55 -13.31
N ILE A 105 -8.90 -6.72 -11.98
CA ILE A 105 -10.16 -7.00 -11.29
C ILE A 105 -10.87 -5.67 -11.09
N LYS A 106 -11.86 -5.38 -11.94
CA LYS A 106 -12.83 -4.33 -11.65
C LYS A 106 -13.55 -4.75 -10.37
N LYS A 107 -13.35 -4.03 -9.26
CA LYS A 107 -14.20 -4.20 -8.08
C LYS A 107 -15.64 -4.16 -8.57
N PRO A 108 -16.50 -5.14 -8.24
CA PRO A 108 -17.92 -4.92 -8.41
C PRO A 108 -18.23 -3.63 -7.67
N VAL A 109 -18.77 -2.65 -8.36
CA VAL A 109 -19.29 -1.44 -7.73
C VAL A 109 -20.28 -1.98 -6.71
N MET A 110 -19.93 -2.00 -5.43
CA MET A 110 -20.88 -2.26 -4.37
C MET A 110 -21.92 -1.15 -4.55
N LYS A 111 -23.06 -1.50 -5.18
CA LYS A 111 -24.27 -0.71 -5.03
C LYS A 111 -24.43 -0.56 -3.54
N VAL A 112 -24.11 0.62 -3.03
CA VAL A 112 -24.52 1.01 -1.70
C VAL A 112 -26.04 1.01 -1.78
N GLU A 113 -26.66 -0.13 -1.46
CA GLU A 113 -28.07 -0.14 -1.12
C GLU A 113 -28.17 0.80 0.07
N LYS A 114 -28.70 1.98 -0.23
CA LYS A 114 -29.13 2.92 0.81
C LYS A 114 -30.12 2.13 1.65
N LYS A 115 -29.63 1.55 2.78
CA LYS A 115 -30.54 1.07 3.80
C LYS A 115 -31.52 2.20 4.10
N PRO A 116 -32.82 1.97 4.10
CA PRO A 116 -33.78 3.02 4.43
C PRO A 116 -33.40 3.57 5.80
N VAL A 117 -33.27 4.88 5.86
CA VAL A 117 -33.05 5.61 7.11
C VAL A 117 -34.25 5.29 7.99
N VAL A 118 -34.03 4.45 9.00
CA VAL A 118 -35.02 4.21 10.04
C VAL A 118 -35.23 5.54 10.74
N LYS A 119 -36.37 6.15 10.47
CA LYS A 119 -36.85 7.35 11.15
C LYS A 119 -36.90 6.99 12.63
N ILE A 120 -35.94 7.46 13.43
CA ILE A 120 -36.02 7.33 14.88
C ILE A 120 -37.12 8.30 15.33
N GLU A 121 -38.30 7.77 15.59
CA GLU A 121 -39.36 8.51 16.28
C GLU A 121 -38.82 8.88 17.66
N LYS A 122 -38.77 10.19 17.93
CA LYS A 122 -38.41 10.73 19.22
C LYS A 122 -39.54 10.31 20.21
N LYS A 123 -39.24 9.36 21.09
CA LYS A 123 -40.07 9.11 22.26
C LYS A 123 -40.19 10.39 23.10
N PRO A 124 -41.38 10.75 23.58
CA PRO A 124 -41.55 11.95 24.41
C PRO A 124 -40.77 11.81 25.73
N VAL A 125 -40.10 12.90 26.10
CA VAL A 125 -39.35 13.02 27.36
C VAL A 125 -40.36 12.97 28.50
N VAL A 126 -40.31 11.93 29.36
CA VAL A 126 -41.06 11.84 30.58
C VAL A 126 -40.54 12.89 31.56
N LYS A 127 -41.35 13.87 31.86
CA LYS A 127 -41.10 14.89 32.88
C LYS A 127 -41.05 14.21 34.25
N ILE A 128 -39.87 14.16 34.83
CA ILE A 128 -39.68 13.71 36.24
C ILE A 128 -40.10 14.85 37.14
N GLU A 129 -41.27 14.70 37.75
CA GLU A 129 -41.73 15.60 38.82
C GLU A 129 -40.84 15.43 40.04
N LYS A 130 -40.28 16.54 40.49
CA LYS A 130 -39.48 16.61 41.76
C LYS A 130 -40.46 16.47 42.94
N LYS A 131 -40.30 15.38 43.72
CA LYS A 131 -40.93 15.26 45.04
C LYS A 131 -40.37 16.34 45.98
N PRO A 132 -41.23 16.96 46.81
CA PRO A 132 -40.79 17.96 47.78
C PRO A 132 -39.97 17.33 48.91
N VAL A 133 -38.90 18.01 49.26
CA VAL A 133 -37.99 17.66 50.40
C VAL A 133 -38.74 17.97 51.69
N VAL A 134 -39.03 16.94 52.51
CA VAL A 134 -39.51 17.10 53.87
C VAL A 134 -38.37 17.61 54.75
N LYS A 135 -38.54 18.84 55.28
CA LYS A 135 -37.67 19.37 56.36
C LYS A 135 -38.01 18.62 57.62
N ILE A 136 -37.04 17.96 58.23
CA ILE A 136 -37.11 17.47 59.59
C ILE A 136 -36.38 18.52 60.46
N GLU A 137 -37.13 19.27 61.22
CA GLU A 137 -36.60 20.09 62.33
C GLU A 137 -36.36 19.21 63.55
N LYS A 138 -35.15 19.28 64.06
CA LYS A 138 -34.83 19.23 65.47
C LYS A 138 -33.49 19.90 65.75
#